data_a4a2e64805778265b29e45fd257bc18e
#
_entry.id   a4a2e64805778265b29e45fd257bc18e
#
_cell.length_a   1.000
_cell.length_b   1.000
_cell.length_c   1.000
_cell.angle_alpha   90.00
_cell.angle_beta   90.00
_cell.angle_gamma   90.00
#
_symmetry.space_group_name_H-M   'P 1'
#
loop_
_entity.id
_entity.type
_entity.pdbx_description
1 polymer ?
#
loop_
_entity_poly.entity_id
_entity_poly.type
_entity_poly.pdbx_seq_one_letter_code
_entity_poly.pdbx_strand_id
1 'polypeptide(L)'
;MRIGVIGSMQYTEKMLEAVAELNKLGHEAFMTDLHEAFIGKNDEEKEEIKLEQKNNKDAIRIFWKMMQGADAVLVLNLDKQGVKNYIGGNTFLEIGFAHVLNQRIFLY
;
A
#
# COMPACT_ATOMS: atom_id res chain seq x y z
N MET A 1 8.48 -2.19 15.32
CA MET A 1 8.55 -1.10 14.33
C MET A 1 7.14 -0.71 13.88
N ARG A 2 6.99 0.50 13.46
CA ARG A 2 5.78 0.95 12.77
C ARG A 2 6.01 0.82 11.26
N ILE A 3 5.22 -0.01 10.59
CA ILE A 3 5.47 -0.44 9.21
C ILE A 3 4.26 -0.16 8.34
N GLY A 4 4.45 0.59 7.27
CA GLY A 4 3.43 0.81 6.25
C GLY A 4 3.46 -0.31 5.21
N VAL A 5 2.33 -0.93 4.94
CA VAL A 5 2.20 -1.96 3.89
C VAL A 5 1.66 -1.28 2.64
N ILE A 6 2.42 -1.36 1.55
CA ILE A 6 2.08 -0.71 0.28
C ILE A 6 2.12 -1.71 -0.87
N GLY A 7 1.40 -1.39 -1.94
CA GLY A 7 1.32 -2.25 -3.12
C GLY A 7 0.11 -1.89 -3.96
N SER A 8 -0.13 -2.67 -5.00
CA SER A 8 -1.32 -2.48 -5.83
C SER A 8 -2.59 -2.79 -5.04
N MET A 9 -3.57 -1.90 -5.08
CA MET A 9 -4.84 -2.09 -4.37
C MET A 9 -5.66 -3.26 -4.93
N GLN A 10 -5.30 -3.82 -6.06
CA GLN A 10 -5.88 -5.08 -6.52
C GLN A 10 -5.59 -6.23 -5.57
N TYR A 11 -4.54 -6.12 -4.77
CA TYR A 11 -4.15 -7.11 -3.77
C TYR A 11 -4.49 -6.67 -2.35
N THR A 12 -5.58 -5.91 -2.20
CA THR A 12 -6.01 -5.37 -0.89
C THR A 12 -6.11 -6.46 0.18
N GLU A 13 -6.71 -7.61 -0.16
CA GLU A 13 -6.87 -8.71 0.79
C GLU A 13 -5.52 -9.27 1.24
N LYS A 14 -4.56 -9.40 0.33
CA LYS A 14 -3.20 -9.86 0.66
C LYS A 14 -2.46 -8.83 1.51
N MET A 15 -2.69 -7.55 1.26
CA MET A 15 -2.12 -6.48 2.08
C MET A 15 -2.68 -6.55 3.51
N LEU A 16 -3.98 -6.80 3.67
CA LEU A 16 -4.60 -6.97 4.98
C LEU A 16 -4.03 -8.19 5.71
N GLU A 17 -3.78 -9.29 5.01
CA GLU A 17 -3.11 -10.45 5.59
C GLU A 17 -1.72 -10.11 6.10
N ALA A 18 -0.96 -9.34 5.32
CA ALA A 18 0.38 -8.90 5.71
C ALA A 18 0.33 -8.00 6.96
N VAL A 19 -0.62 -7.07 7.00
CA VAL A 19 -0.82 -6.22 8.18
C VAL A 19 -1.11 -7.07 9.42
N ALA A 20 -2.01 -8.07 9.29
CA ALA A 20 -2.34 -8.94 10.42
C ALA A 20 -1.14 -9.75 10.89
N GLU A 21 -0.34 -10.29 9.98
CA GLU A 21 0.85 -11.06 10.33
C GLU A 21 1.91 -10.20 11.04
N LEU A 22 2.15 -8.99 10.55
CA LEU A 22 3.09 -8.08 11.17
C LEU A 22 2.64 -7.67 12.58
N ASN A 23 1.35 -7.43 12.76
CA ASN A 23 0.80 -7.12 14.07
C ASN A 23 0.95 -8.29 15.04
N LYS A 24 0.77 -9.53 14.58
CA LYS A 24 1.02 -10.73 15.40
C LYS A 24 2.47 -10.82 15.85
N LEU A 25 3.40 -10.35 15.02
CA LEU A 25 4.83 -10.38 15.36
C LEU A 25 5.26 -9.23 16.27
N GLY A 26 4.32 -8.41 16.71
CA GLY A 26 4.59 -7.34 17.65
C GLY A 26 4.89 -5.98 17.01
N HIS A 27 4.74 -5.85 15.70
CA HIS A 27 4.89 -4.58 15.01
C HIS A 27 3.56 -3.83 14.96
N GLU A 28 3.63 -2.53 14.72
CA GLU A 28 2.46 -1.71 14.41
C GLU A 28 2.40 -1.53 12.90
N ALA A 29 1.60 -2.37 12.24
CA ALA A 29 1.45 -2.32 10.79
C ALA A 29 0.19 -1.57 10.38
N PHE A 30 0.25 -0.88 9.26
CA PHE A 30 -0.87 -0.12 8.72
C PHE A 30 -0.85 -0.15 7.20
N MET A 31 -1.99 0.14 6.60
CA MET A 31 -2.10 0.41 5.17
C MET A 31 -3.03 1.62 4.99
N THR A 32 -3.22 2.06 3.76
CA THR A 32 -4.06 3.23 3.51
C THR A 32 -5.44 3.11 4.15
N ASP A 33 -5.95 4.18 4.74
CA ASP A 33 -7.30 4.24 5.29
C ASP A 33 -8.39 4.05 4.23
N LEU A 34 -8.05 4.21 2.96
CA LEU A 34 -8.98 4.09 1.85
C LEU A 34 -9.17 2.64 1.37
N HIS A 35 -8.61 1.66 2.09
CA HIS A 35 -8.62 0.26 1.64
C HIS A 35 -10.01 -0.39 1.68
N GLU A 36 -10.91 0.04 2.55
CA GLU A 36 -12.21 -0.62 2.75
C GLU A 36 -13.05 -0.64 1.48
N ALA A 37 -12.97 0.38 0.65
CA ALA A 37 -13.72 0.46 -0.59
C ALA A 37 -13.35 -0.65 -1.59
N PHE A 38 -12.16 -1.24 -1.46
CA PHE A 38 -11.66 -2.26 -2.39
C PHE A 38 -12.04 -3.69 -1.98
N ILE A 39 -12.45 -3.91 -0.74
CA ILE A 39 -12.70 -5.25 -0.23
C ILE A 39 -13.89 -5.88 -0.95
N GLY A 40 -13.71 -7.12 -1.44
CA GLY A 40 -14.77 -7.85 -2.12
C GLY A 40 -15.07 -7.39 -3.54
N LYS A 41 -14.27 -6.49 -4.10
CA LYS A 41 -14.45 -5.98 -5.46
C LYS A 41 -13.62 -6.78 -6.46
N ASN A 42 -14.07 -6.83 -7.72
CA ASN A 42 -13.28 -7.42 -8.80
C ASN A 42 -12.24 -6.41 -9.31
N ASP A 43 -11.38 -6.86 -10.24
CA ASP A 43 -10.28 -6.01 -10.73
C ASP A 43 -10.76 -4.74 -11.43
N GLU A 44 -11.83 -4.82 -12.23
CA GLU A 44 -12.41 -3.65 -12.89
C GLU A 44 -12.94 -2.64 -11.87
N GLU A 45 -13.69 -3.11 -10.89
CA GLU A 45 -14.25 -2.26 -9.83
C GLU A 45 -13.13 -1.60 -9.02
N LYS A 46 -12.08 -2.35 -8.71
CA LYS A 46 -10.92 -1.81 -7.98
C LYS A 46 -10.22 -0.72 -8.77
N GLU A 47 -10.08 -0.88 -10.09
CA GLU A 47 -9.47 0.15 -10.92
C GLU A 47 -10.31 1.44 -10.95
N GLU A 48 -11.62 1.33 -11.04
CA GLU A 48 -12.52 2.48 -10.99
C GLU A 48 -12.43 3.21 -9.64
N ILE A 49 -12.41 2.47 -8.54
CA ILE A 49 -12.28 3.03 -7.20
C ILE A 49 -10.94 3.74 -7.05
N LYS A 50 -9.88 3.15 -7.54
CA LYS A 50 -8.54 3.73 -7.49
C LYS A 50 -8.49 5.09 -8.20
N LEU A 51 -9.07 5.18 -9.39
CA LEU A 51 -9.12 6.43 -10.14
C LEU A 51 -9.98 7.48 -9.43
N GLU A 52 -11.11 7.08 -8.87
CA GLU A 52 -11.98 7.98 -8.11
C GLU A 52 -11.25 8.55 -6.89
N GLN A 53 -10.57 7.70 -6.12
CA GLN A 53 -9.84 8.13 -4.93
C GLN A 53 -8.67 9.04 -5.28
N LYS A 54 -7.96 8.75 -6.35
CA LYS A 54 -6.83 9.57 -6.81
C LYS A 54 -7.29 10.96 -7.20
N ASN A 55 -8.41 11.05 -7.93
CA ASN A 55 -8.90 12.31 -8.46
C ASN A 55 -9.68 13.13 -7.44
N ASN A 56 -10.46 12.48 -6.57
CA ASN A 56 -11.43 13.15 -5.71
C ASN A 56 -11.09 13.13 -4.22
N LYS A 57 -10.20 12.22 -3.77
CA LYS A 57 -9.88 12.05 -2.36
C LYS A 57 -8.41 12.26 -2.02
N ASP A 58 -7.60 12.63 -3.00
CA ASP A 58 -6.16 12.88 -2.80
C ASP A 58 -5.45 11.73 -2.07
N ALA A 59 -5.65 10.52 -2.58
CA ALA A 59 -5.14 9.29 -1.96
C ALA A 59 -3.62 9.34 -1.70
N ILE A 60 -2.87 9.97 -2.58
CA ILE A 60 -1.41 10.07 -2.46
C ILE A 60 -1.04 10.88 -1.21
N ARG A 61 -1.68 12.03 -1.00
CA ARG A 61 -1.37 12.90 0.13
C ARG A 61 -1.86 12.31 1.44
N ILE A 62 -3.01 11.60 1.43
CA ILE A 62 -3.52 10.91 2.60
C ILE A 62 -2.47 9.91 3.10
N PHE A 63 -1.92 9.09 2.20
CA PHE A 63 -0.93 8.11 2.62
C PHE A 63 0.41 8.75 3.00
N TRP A 64 0.81 9.82 2.33
CA TRP A 64 1.97 10.60 2.72
C TRP A 64 1.89 11.01 4.19
N LYS A 65 0.74 11.49 4.63
CA LYS A 65 0.52 11.87 6.03
C LYS A 65 0.60 10.67 6.97
N MET A 66 0.05 9.52 6.56
CA MET A 66 0.11 8.30 7.37
C MET A 66 1.54 7.77 7.53
N MET A 67 2.38 7.96 6.54
CA MET A 67 3.77 7.50 6.55
C MET A 67 4.65 8.26 7.53
N GLN A 68 4.24 9.43 7.98
CA GLN A 68 5.06 10.25 8.87
C GLN A 68 5.31 9.49 10.18
N GLY A 69 6.58 9.40 10.58
CA GLY A 69 6.97 8.71 11.80
C GLY A 69 7.01 7.17 11.70
N ALA A 70 6.75 6.59 10.55
CA ALA A 70 6.93 5.16 10.36
C ALA A 70 8.42 4.81 10.26
N ASP A 71 8.76 3.58 10.65
CA ASP A 71 10.15 3.09 10.61
C ASP A 71 10.49 2.44 9.28
N ALA A 72 9.50 1.87 8.61
CA ALA A 72 9.71 1.09 7.41
C ALA A 72 8.44 0.99 6.56
N VAL A 73 8.62 0.58 5.32
CA VAL A 73 7.54 0.14 4.45
C VAL A 73 7.81 -1.27 3.95
N LEU A 74 6.76 -2.08 3.87
CA LEU A 74 6.79 -3.39 3.22
C LEU A 74 6.05 -3.26 1.91
N VAL A 75 6.75 -3.48 0.81
CA VAL A 75 6.17 -3.39 -0.54
C VAL A 75 5.74 -4.77 -0.99
N LEU A 76 4.44 -4.97 -1.24
CA LEU A 76 3.96 -6.19 -1.86
C LEU A 76 4.17 -6.09 -3.37
N ASN A 77 5.25 -6.73 -3.82
CA ASN A 77 5.74 -6.67 -5.18
C ASN A 77 5.26 -7.91 -5.94
N LEU A 78 3.93 -8.01 -6.10
CA LEU A 78 3.27 -9.19 -6.66
C LEU A 78 3.08 -9.04 -8.18
N ASP A 79 2.92 -10.19 -8.86
CA ASP A 79 2.65 -10.21 -10.29
C ASP A 79 1.27 -9.63 -10.58
N LYS A 80 1.15 -8.85 -11.65
CA LYS A 80 -0.10 -8.23 -12.06
C LYS A 80 -0.20 -8.20 -13.57
N GLN A 81 -1.32 -8.70 -14.10
CA GLN A 81 -1.61 -8.67 -15.55
C GLN A 81 -0.46 -9.23 -16.40
N GLY A 82 0.14 -10.32 -15.94
CA GLY A 82 1.26 -10.95 -16.64
C GLY A 82 2.61 -10.28 -16.43
N VAL A 83 2.66 -9.18 -15.70
CA VAL A 83 3.91 -8.49 -15.36
C VAL A 83 4.40 -8.99 -14.02
N LYS A 84 5.57 -9.60 -13.99
CA LYS A 84 6.19 -10.09 -12.75
C LYS A 84 6.66 -8.92 -11.89
N ASN A 85 6.47 -9.05 -10.59
CA ASN A 85 6.96 -8.07 -9.62
C ASN A 85 6.48 -6.65 -9.96
N TYR A 86 5.19 -6.53 -10.29
CA TYR A 86 4.61 -5.26 -10.71
C TYR A 86 4.63 -4.22 -9.61
N ILE A 87 5.08 -3.02 -9.94
CA ILE A 87 5.00 -1.84 -9.07
C ILE A 87 4.28 -0.74 -9.84
N GLY A 88 3.10 -0.34 -9.36
CA GLY A 88 2.33 0.72 -9.98
C GLY A 88 2.89 2.11 -9.65
N GLY A 89 2.37 3.13 -10.35
CA GLY A 89 2.84 4.51 -10.19
C GLY A 89 2.70 5.04 -8.76
N ASN A 90 1.56 4.81 -8.12
CA ASN A 90 1.35 5.28 -6.74
C ASN A 90 2.28 4.57 -5.76
N THR A 91 2.46 3.26 -5.92
CA THR A 91 3.38 2.49 -5.08
C THR A 91 4.82 2.98 -5.26
N PHE A 92 5.21 3.27 -6.49
CA PHE A 92 6.53 3.81 -6.77
C PHE A 92 6.75 5.15 -6.07
N LEU A 93 5.75 6.05 -6.10
CA LEU A 93 5.82 7.32 -5.38
C LEU A 93 5.97 7.10 -3.87
N GLU A 94 5.24 6.15 -3.31
CA GLU A 94 5.31 5.84 -1.89
C GLU A 94 6.68 5.27 -1.49
N ILE A 95 7.30 4.49 -2.36
CA ILE A 95 8.69 4.04 -2.16
C ILE A 95 9.62 5.25 -2.13
N GLY A 96 9.43 6.20 -3.04
CA GLY A 96 10.20 7.43 -3.06
C GLY A 96 10.03 8.24 -1.77
N PHE A 97 8.81 8.35 -1.27
CA PHE A 97 8.53 9.00 0.01
C PHE A 97 9.27 8.33 1.16
N ALA A 98 9.24 6.99 1.21
CA ALA A 98 9.95 6.24 2.24
C ALA A 98 11.46 6.52 2.20
N HIS A 99 12.03 6.58 1.01
CA HIS A 99 13.43 6.90 0.83
C HIS A 99 13.77 8.29 1.39
N VAL A 100 12.97 9.29 1.05
CA VAL A 100 13.19 10.67 1.51
C VAL A 100 13.03 10.78 3.02
N LEU A 101 12.12 10.00 3.61
CA LEU A 101 11.88 9.98 5.05
C LEU A 101 12.84 9.07 5.82
N ASN A 102 13.84 8.49 5.14
CA ASN A 102 14.81 7.57 5.74
C ASN A 102 14.19 6.33 6.35
N GLN A 103 13.08 5.87 5.81
CA GLN A 103 12.43 4.64 6.23
C GLN A 103 13.08 3.45 5.53
N ARG A 104 13.15 2.31 6.22
CA ARG A 104 13.64 1.08 5.61
C ARG A 104 12.60 0.57 4.60
N ILE A 105 13.07 0.04 3.48
CA ILE A 105 12.22 -0.46 2.41
C ILE A 105 12.45 -1.96 2.26
N PHE A 106 11.39 -2.74 2.53
CA PHE A 106 11.42 -4.19 2.36
C PHE A 106 10.55 -4.57 1.16
N LEU A 107 11.09 -5.36 0.24
CA LEU A 107 10.35 -5.89 -0.90
C LEU A 107 9.94 -7.33 -0.61
N TYR A 108 8.68 -7.64 -0.89
CA TYR A 108 8.15 -8.99 -0.67
C TYR A 108 7.88 -9.71 -1.98
#